data_7ef340a3df5114c525f698a5489fd29d
#
_entry.id   7ef340a3df5114c525f698a5489fd29d
#
_cell.length_a   1.000
_cell.length_b   1.000
_cell.length_c   1.000
_cell.angle_alpha   90.00
_cell.angle_beta   90.00
_cell.angle_gamma   90.00
#
_symmetry.space_group_name_H-M   'P 1'
#
loop_
_entity.id
_entity.type
_entity.pdbx_description
1 polymer ?
#
loop_
_entity_poly.entity_id
_entity_poly.type
_entity_poly.pdbx_seq_one_letter_code
_entity_poly.pdbx_strand_id
1 'polypeptide(L)'
;MTKILLVEDDKSLREIYGVRLLAEGYDIVSAGDGEEALAMAIKERPALILSDVMMPKISGFDMLDILRSATETKDIKVIIMTALSSEDQRARGEQLGADRYLVKSQVGIEDVVRTVHEVLGDVPGLTPA
;
A
#
# COMPACT_ATOMS: atom_id res chain seq x y z
N MET A 1 -7.97 -3.28 -15.67
CA MET A 1 -6.75 -2.65 -15.11
C MET A 1 -6.55 -3.12 -13.68
N THR A 2 -5.32 -3.30 -13.30
CA THR A 2 -4.98 -3.69 -11.93
C THR A 2 -5.31 -2.54 -10.97
N LYS A 3 -6.04 -2.84 -9.92
CA LYS A 3 -6.48 -1.84 -8.95
C LYS A 3 -5.56 -1.80 -7.73
N ILE A 4 -5.16 -0.60 -7.35
CA ILE A 4 -4.35 -0.35 -6.15
C ILE A 4 -5.15 0.54 -5.21
N LEU A 5 -5.18 0.17 -3.93
CA LEU A 5 -5.72 1.01 -2.86
C LEU A 5 -4.55 1.77 -2.22
N LEU A 6 -4.59 3.08 -2.30
CA LEU A 6 -3.58 3.95 -1.73
C LEU A 6 -4.11 4.55 -0.43
N VAL A 7 -3.44 4.24 0.68
CA VAL A 7 -3.84 4.67 2.01
C VAL A 7 -2.81 5.63 2.58
N GLU A 8 -3.17 6.90 2.65
CA GLU A 8 -2.30 7.97 3.10
C GLU A 8 -3.16 9.11 3.63
N ASP A 9 -2.91 9.56 4.86
CA ASP A 9 -3.66 10.66 5.44
C ASP A 9 -3.21 12.03 4.96
N ASP A 10 -1.96 12.17 4.52
CA ASP A 10 -1.47 13.40 3.91
C ASP A 10 -2.02 13.50 2.48
N LYS A 11 -2.92 14.46 2.28
CA LYS A 11 -3.58 14.65 1.00
C LYS A 11 -2.61 14.92 -0.15
N SER A 12 -1.57 15.73 0.09
CA SER A 12 -0.59 16.06 -0.95
C SER A 12 0.19 14.84 -1.39
N LEU A 13 0.67 14.03 -0.44
CA LEU A 13 1.37 12.79 -0.76
C LEU A 13 0.46 11.79 -1.46
N ARG A 14 -0.78 11.68 -1.01
CA ARG A 14 -1.76 10.79 -1.64
C ARG A 14 -1.97 11.16 -3.11
N GLU A 15 -2.06 12.45 -3.40
CA GLU A 15 -2.23 12.92 -4.78
C GLU A 15 -0.98 12.64 -5.63
N ILE A 16 0.20 12.88 -5.08
CA ILE A 16 1.47 12.65 -5.79
C ILE A 16 1.61 11.18 -6.19
N TYR A 17 1.44 10.27 -5.24
CA TYR A 17 1.55 8.84 -5.52
C TYR A 17 0.43 8.36 -6.43
N GLY A 18 -0.79 8.86 -6.23
CA GLY A 18 -1.94 8.50 -7.04
C GLY A 18 -1.75 8.86 -8.51
N VAL A 19 -1.32 10.08 -8.80
CA VAL A 19 -1.08 10.55 -10.16
C VAL A 19 0.00 9.71 -10.84
N ARG A 20 1.09 9.42 -10.12
CA ARG A 20 2.18 8.63 -10.69
C ARG A 20 1.77 7.20 -10.99
N LEU A 21 1.04 6.57 -10.08
CA LEU A 21 0.59 5.18 -10.30
C LEU A 21 -0.47 5.09 -11.40
N LEU A 22 -1.33 6.10 -11.52
CA LEU A 22 -2.24 6.19 -12.67
C LEU A 22 -1.46 6.26 -13.98
N ALA A 23 -0.38 7.03 -14.02
CA ALA A 23 0.47 7.15 -15.21
C ALA A 23 1.15 5.82 -15.55
N GLU A 24 1.34 4.93 -14.57
CA GLU A 24 1.90 3.59 -14.80
C GLU A 24 0.86 2.59 -15.31
N GLY A 25 -0.39 2.99 -15.45
CA GLY A 25 -1.45 2.13 -16.00
C GLY A 25 -2.32 1.45 -14.96
N TYR A 26 -2.19 1.81 -13.68
CA TYR A 26 -3.02 1.22 -12.62
C TYR A 26 -4.30 2.01 -12.41
N ASP A 27 -5.33 1.33 -11.94
CA ASP A 27 -6.56 1.95 -11.45
C ASP A 27 -6.37 2.24 -9.96
N ILE A 28 -6.65 3.47 -9.51
CA ILE A 28 -6.35 3.89 -8.14
C ILE A 28 -7.62 4.24 -7.38
N VAL A 29 -7.79 3.62 -6.22
CA VAL A 29 -8.76 4.04 -5.22
C VAL A 29 -7.98 4.51 -3.99
N SER A 30 -8.51 5.44 -3.24
CA SER A 30 -7.80 6.10 -2.15
C SER A 30 -8.58 6.06 -0.85
N ALA A 31 -7.85 6.00 0.26
CA ALA A 31 -8.41 6.13 1.60
C ALA A 31 -7.51 7.04 2.42
N GLY A 32 -8.10 7.81 3.31
CA GLY A 32 -7.38 8.77 4.15
C GLY A 32 -7.08 8.27 5.56
N ASP A 33 -7.62 7.12 5.94
CA ASP A 33 -7.37 6.52 7.26
C ASP A 33 -7.58 5.00 7.20
N GLY A 34 -7.21 4.31 8.29
CA GLY A 34 -7.26 2.86 8.32
C GLY A 34 -8.66 2.27 8.32
N GLU A 35 -9.64 2.97 8.88
CA GLU A 35 -11.03 2.52 8.89
C GLU A 35 -11.62 2.55 7.49
N GLU A 36 -11.43 3.66 6.78
CA GLU A 36 -11.84 3.79 5.39
C GLU A 36 -11.14 2.76 4.51
N ALA A 37 -9.83 2.54 4.77
CA ALA A 37 -9.06 1.56 4.01
C ALA A 37 -9.60 0.15 4.13
N LEU A 38 -10.00 -0.27 5.33
CA LEU A 38 -10.60 -1.59 5.53
C LEU A 38 -11.91 -1.73 4.76
N ALA A 39 -12.77 -0.72 4.82
CA ALA A 39 -14.02 -0.73 4.07
C ALA A 39 -13.77 -0.80 2.57
N MET A 40 -12.81 -0.03 2.07
CA MET A 40 -12.45 -0.02 0.65
C MET A 40 -11.82 -1.33 0.21
N ALA A 41 -11.01 -1.97 1.05
CA ALA A 41 -10.39 -3.25 0.72
C ALA A 41 -11.44 -4.34 0.52
N ILE A 42 -12.47 -4.35 1.34
CA ILE A 42 -13.57 -5.30 1.22
C ILE A 42 -14.43 -5.01 -0.01
N LYS A 43 -14.74 -3.75 -0.22
CA LYS A 43 -15.62 -3.33 -1.32
C LYS A 43 -14.94 -3.46 -2.69
N GLU A 44 -13.72 -2.95 -2.81
CA GLU A 44 -13.03 -2.82 -4.08
C GLU A 44 -12.13 -4.00 -4.43
N ARG A 45 -11.75 -4.80 -3.45
CA ARG A 45 -10.86 -5.96 -3.59
C ARG A 45 -9.65 -5.67 -4.47
N PRO A 46 -8.81 -4.71 -4.06
CA PRO A 46 -7.65 -4.33 -4.87
C PRO A 46 -6.62 -5.45 -4.93
N ALA A 47 -5.80 -5.44 -5.97
CA ALA A 47 -4.69 -6.38 -6.08
C ALA A 47 -3.57 -6.05 -5.10
N LEU A 48 -3.42 -4.77 -4.75
CA LEU A 48 -2.37 -4.28 -3.88
C LEU A 48 -2.85 -3.10 -3.05
N ILE A 49 -2.38 -3.04 -1.80
CA ILE A 49 -2.58 -1.89 -0.92
C ILE A 49 -1.21 -1.28 -0.65
N LEU A 50 -1.07 0.02 -0.92
CA LEU A 50 0.11 0.81 -0.57
C LEU A 50 -0.30 1.72 0.58
N SER A 51 0.23 1.49 1.78
CA SER A 51 -0.26 2.14 2.99
C SER A 51 0.83 2.65 3.90
N ASP A 52 0.58 3.81 4.52
CA ASP A 52 1.36 4.27 5.66
C ASP A 52 0.95 3.48 6.91
N VAL A 53 1.80 3.53 7.94
CA VAL A 53 1.51 2.99 9.27
C VAL A 53 0.85 4.05 10.15
N MET A 54 1.36 5.29 10.09
CA MET A 54 0.92 6.37 10.97
C MET A 54 -0.33 7.04 10.40
N MET A 55 -1.48 6.57 10.80
CA MET A 55 -2.77 7.06 10.32
C MET A 55 -3.76 7.21 11.48
N PRO A 56 -4.73 8.14 11.36
CA PRO A 56 -5.81 8.25 12.33
C PRO A 56 -6.67 6.99 12.39
N LYS A 57 -7.32 6.80 13.51
CA LYS A 57 -8.30 5.74 13.79
C LYS A 57 -7.66 4.36 13.93
N ILE A 58 -7.18 3.77 12.83
CA ILE A 58 -6.54 2.45 12.83
C ILE A 58 -5.17 2.60 12.19
N SER A 59 -4.11 2.15 12.89
CA SER A 59 -2.76 2.19 12.33
C SER A 59 -2.62 1.21 11.16
N GLY A 60 -1.61 1.44 10.32
CA GLY A 60 -1.31 0.53 9.22
C GLY A 60 -0.97 -0.88 9.69
N PHE A 61 -0.34 -1.03 10.84
CA PHE A 61 -0.05 -2.36 11.41
C PHE A 61 -1.33 -3.07 11.83
N ASP A 62 -2.23 -2.38 12.52
CA ASP A 62 -3.51 -2.95 12.93
C ASP A 62 -4.38 -3.28 11.72
N MET A 63 -4.40 -2.40 10.73
CA MET A 63 -5.09 -2.65 9.46
C MET A 63 -4.58 -3.93 8.79
N LEU A 64 -3.25 -4.08 8.72
CA LEU A 64 -2.62 -5.25 8.11
C LEU A 64 -3.00 -6.53 8.85
N ASP A 65 -2.98 -6.50 10.18
CA ASP A 65 -3.37 -7.65 11.00
C ASP A 65 -4.82 -8.05 10.70
N ILE A 66 -5.72 -7.08 10.62
CA ILE A 66 -7.12 -7.33 10.29
C ILE A 66 -7.26 -7.92 8.87
N LEU A 67 -6.56 -7.35 7.89
CA LEU A 67 -6.58 -7.83 6.51
C LEU A 67 -6.15 -9.29 6.40
N ARG A 68 -5.09 -9.67 7.10
CA ARG A 68 -4.56 -11.03 7.06
C ARG A 68 -5.45 -12.03 7.79
N SER A 69 -6.30 -11.56 8.69
CA SER A 69 -7.20 -12.41 9.48
C SER A 69 -8.54 -12.70 8.77
N ALA A 70 -8.87 -11.98 7.71
CA ALA A 70 -10.14 -12.12 7.00
C ALA A 70 -9.95 -12.86 5.67
N THR A 71 -10.83 -13.82 5.41
CA THR A 71 -10.77 -14.64 4.18
C THR A 71 -10.81 -13.78 2.91
N GLU A 72 -11.62 -12.72 2.90
CA GLU A 72 -11.81 -11.87 1.73
C GLU A 72 -10.58 -11.02 1.39
N THR A 73 -9.67 -10.79 2.35
CA THR A 73 -8.58 -9.84 2.19
C THR A 73 -7.19 -10.41 2.47
N LYS A 74 -7.10 -11.63 2.98
CA LYS A 74 -5.83 -12.19 3.44
C LYS A 74 -4.76 -12.30 2.35
N ASP A 75 -5.14 -12.42 1.10
CA ASP A 75 -4.20 -12.60 -0.02
C ASP A 75 -3.88 -11.31 -0.77
N ILE A 76 -4.46 -10.17 -0.36
CA ILE A 76 -4.15 -8.89 -0.99
C ILE A 76 -2.68 -8.54 -0.70
N LYS A 77 -1.93 -8.15 -1.74
CA LYS A 77 -0.55 -7.71 -1.55
C LYS A 77 -0.53 -6.39 -0.79
N VAL A 78 0.39 -6.25 0.17
CA VAL A 78 0.49 -5.03 0.97
C VAL A 78 1.93 -4.53 0.98
N ILE A 79 2.12 -3.27 0.59
CA ILE A 79 3.37 -2.55 0.73
C ILE A 79 3.17 -1.49 1.80
N ILE A 80 3.97 -1.54 2.85
CA ILE A 80 4.01 -0.49 3.87
C ILE A 80 5.02 0.56 3.42
N MET A 81 4.62 1.83 3.47
CA MET A 81 5.51 2.96 3.16
C MET A 81 5.34 4.00 4.25
N THR A 82 6.37 4.18 5.06
CA THR A 82 6.24 4.95 6.30
C THR A 82 7.51 5.69 6.68
N ALA A 83 7.38 6.68 7.57
CA ALA A 83 8.51 7.37 8.17
C ALA A 83 9.20 6.52 9.25
N LEU A 84 8.58 5.43 9.72
CA LEU A 84 9.12 4.59 10.79
C LEU A 84 10.26 3.72 10.25
N SER A 85 11.48 3.96 10.73
CA SER A 85 12.70 3.38 10.16
C SER A 85 13.41 2.36 11.06
N SER A 86 12.92 2.08 12.27
CA SER A 86 13.60 1.13 13.15
C SER A 86 13.46 -0.31 12.66
N GLU A 87 14.46 -1.13 12.98
CA GLU A 87 14.43 -2.55 12.64
C GLU A 87 13.27 -3.29 13.32
N ASP A 88 12.92 -2.89 14.55
CA ASP A 88 11.80 -3.48 15.27
C ASP A 88 10.47 -3.22 14.54
N GLN A 89 10.29 -2.03 14.02
CA GLN A 89 9.08 -1.67 13.26
C GLN A 89 9.03 -2.39 11.92
N ARG A 90 10.16 -2.48 11.23
CA ARG A 90 10.27 -3.24 9.98
C ARG A 90 9.94 -4.72 10.21
N ALA A 91 10.55 -5.31 11.25
CA ALA A 91 10.31 -6.70 11.59
C ALA A 91 8.82 -6.93 11.93
N ARG A 92 8.21 -6.00 12.65
CA ARG A 92 6.77 -6.08 12.98
C ARG A 92 5.91 -6.08 11.71
N GLY A 93 6.20 -5.20 10.76
CA GLY A 93 5.47 -5.16 9.49
C GLY A 93 5.61 -6.46 8.71
N GLU A 94 6.81 -7.00 8.64
CA GLU A 94 7.05 -8.27 7.96
C GLU A 94 6.35 -9.44 8.64
N GLN A 95 6.39 -9.50 9.97
CA GLN A 95 5.71 -10.54 10.75
C GLN A 95 4.20 -10.48 10.58
N LEU A 96 3.64 -9.29 10.44
CA LEU A 96 2.21 -9.11 10.21
C LEU A 96 1.80 -9.46 8.76
N GLY A 97 2.77 -9.69 7.89
CA GLY A 97 2.49 -10.15 6.53
C GLY A 97 2.60 -9.10 5.44
N ALA A 98 3.34 -7.99 5.68
CA ALA A 98 3.63 -7.03 4.62
C ALA A 98 4.55 -7.68 3.58
N ASP A 99 4.24 -7.49 2.30
CA ASP A 99 5.06 -8.01 1.21
C ASP A 99 6.34 -7.21 1.03
N ARG A 100 6.29 -5.91 1.32
CA ARG A 100 7.45 -5.01 1.33
C ARG A 100 7.26 -3.95 2.40
N TYR A 101 8.37 -3.41 2.89
CA TYR A 101 8.39 -2.31 3.85
C TYR A 101 9.36 -1.25 3.34
N LEU A 102 8.84 -0.06 3.03
CA LEU A 102 9.62 1.05 2.51
C LEU A 102 9.65 2.19 3.52
N VAL A 103 10.84 2.74 3.75
CA VAL A 103 11.00 3.90 4.63
C VAL A 103 11.03 5.16 3.77
N LYS A 104 10.09 6.08 3.99
CA LYS A 104 9.90 7.28 3.15
C LYS A 104 11.16 8.10 2.95
N SER A 105 12.02 8.22 3.99
CA SER A 105 13.26 8.98 3.89
C SER A 105 14.37 8.29 3.09
N GLN A 106 14.19 7.01 2.76
CA GLN A 106 15.20 6.19 2.10
C GLN A 106 14.85 5.87 0.65
N VAL A 107 13.63 6.18 0.22
CA VAL A 107 13.17 5.84 -1.12
C VAL A 107 12.58 7.06 -1.83
N GLY A 108 12.80 7.13 -3.14
CA GLY A 108 12.12 8.10 -4.01
C GLY A 108 10.89 7.48 -4.66
N ILE A 109 10.14 8.29 -5.40
CA ILE A 109 8.93 7.82 -6.07
C ILE A 109 9.24 6.71 -7.10
N GLU A 110 10.40 6.77 -7.74
CA GLU A 110 10.82 5.73 -8.70
C GLU A 110 10.99 4.37 -8.00
N ASP A 111 11.51 4.38 -6.77
CA ASP A 111 11.66 3.17 -5.98
C ASP A 111 10.30 2.58 -5.60
N VAL A 112 9.34 3.44 -5.27
CA VAL A 112 7.97 3.02 -4.95
C VAL A 112 7.33 2.36 -6.16
N VAL A 113 7.43 2.99 -7.33
CA VAL A 113 6.87 2.46 -8.57
C VAL A 113 7.49 1.11 -8.92
N ARG A 114 8.81 1.01 -8.82
CA ARG A 114 9.52 -0.25 -9.07
C ARG A 114 9.05 -1.36 -8.12
N THR A 115 8.90 -1.04 -6.85
CA THR A 115 8.46 -2.02 -5.84
C THR A 115 7.05 -2.50 -6.15
N VAL A 116 6.15 -1.61 -6.56
CA VAL A 116 4.79 -1.98 -6.96
C VAL A 116 4.84 -2.98 -8.13
N HIS A 117 5.63 -2.70 -9.15
CA HIS A 117 5.79 -3.61 -10.28
C HIS A 117 6.34 -4.98 -9.84
N GLU A 118 7.35 -4.97 -8.97
CA GLU A 118 7.94 -6.21 -8.47
C GLU A 118 6.93 -7.06 -7.70
N VAL A 119 6.16 -6.45 -6.80
CA VAL A 119 5.19 -7.16 -5.97
C VAL A 119 4.04 -7.71 -6.81
N LEU A 120 3.60 -6.96 -7.81
CA LEU A 120 2.52 -7.40 -8.71
C LEU A 120 3.00 -8.34 -9.84
N GLY A 121 4.31 -8.49 -10.00
CA GLY A 121 4.88 -9.30 -11.07
C GLY A 121 4.82 -8.64 -12.43
N ASP A 122 4.61 -7.32 -12.48
CA ASP A 122 4.57 -6.57 -13.73
C ASP A 122 5.98 -6.19 -14.17
N VAL A 123 6.18 -6.02 -15.47
CA VAL A 123 7.43 -5.51 -16.02
C VAL A 123 7.32 -4.01 -16.21
N PRO A 124 8.25 -3.20 -15.65
CA PRO A 124 8.23 -1.76 -15.85
C PRO A 124 8.15 -1.38 -17.33
N GLY A 125 7.24 -0.47 -17.66
CA GLY A 125 7.03 -0.04 -19.03
C GLY A 125 6.02 -0.88 -19.82
N LEU A 126 5.53 -1.99 -19.28
CA LEU A 126 4.45 -2.77 -19.87
C LEU A 126 3.16 -2.47 -19.14
N THR A 127 2.13 -2.09 -19.87
CA THR A 127 0.82 -1.84 -19.29
C THR A 127 0.16 -3.16 -18.93
N PRO A 128 -0.36 -3.31 -17.70
CA PRO A 128 -1.10 -4.51 -17.34
C PRO A 128 -2.30 -4.71 -18.27
N ALA A 129 -2.50 -5.92 -18.69
CA ALA A 129 -3.58 -6.26 -19.60
C ALA A 129 -4.95 -6.14 -18.93
#